data_7d2de210b7ab96db5abdfad2b89e0509
#
_entry.id   7d2de210b7ab96db5abdfad2b89e0509
#
_cell.length_a   1.000
_cell.length_b   1.000
_cell.length_c   1.000
_cell.angle_alpha   90.00
_cell.angle_beta   90.00
_cell.angle_gamma   90.00
#
_symmetry.space_group_name_H-M   'P 1'
#
loop_
_entity.id
_entity.type
_entity.pdbx_description
1 polymer ?
#
loop_
_entity_poly.entity_id
_entity_poly.type
_entity_poly.pdbx_seq_one_letter_code
_entity_poly.pdbx_strand_id
1 'polypeptide(L)'
;MKQIINILISMAAFLVAVLIAGATGIDLVLRVVILAFVIQWIAFLPAYIFQTEKFYDLTGSLTYLSVIWYSLISSSNYFANLNIANITIVLLITLWALRLGSFLFMRIHKDGEDKRFRTIKPSATQFFMTWTLQGLWVSLCSMCALTAISSDSGIVANALFYLGLGLFIFGFGTEVIADKQKTAFRSIPENRDKFITTGLWAKSRHPNFFGEIVLWTGIAVMSFSSLTGLQYLTLISPVFTYLLLVYVSGVRMLEAQADKKWGDNEEYIKYKTDTPVLIINYKI
;
A
#
# COMPACT_ATOMS: atom_id res chain seq x y z
N MET A 1 -21.05 -15.75 -15.42
CA MET A 1 -19.58 -15.88 -15.60
C MET A 1 -18.80 -14.85 -14.77
N LYS A 2 -19.02 -13.53 -14.88
CA LYS A 2 -18.29 -12.50 -14.09
C LYS A 2 -18.38 -12.70 -12.58
N GLN A 3 -19.54 -13.02 -12.02
CA GLN A 3 -19.72 -13.25 -10.58
C GLN A 3 -18.86 -14.41 -10.06
N ILE A 4 -18.80 -15.50 -10.79
CA ILE A 4 -17.98 -16.67 -10.43
C ILE A 4 -16.49 -16.28 -10.44
N ILE A 5 -16.05 -15.53 -11.44
CA ILE A 5 -14.67 -15.05 -11.52
C ILE A 5 -14.32 -14.17 -10.32
N ASN A 6 -15.21 -13.25 -9.91
CA ASN A 6 -14.98 -12.39 -8.73
C ASN A 6 -14.83 -13.23 -7.45
N ILE A 7 -15.67 -14.26 -7.28
CA ILE A 7 -15.59 -15.18 -6.13
C ILE A 7 -14.27 -15.97 -6.17
N LEU A 8 -13.89 -16.50 -7.32
CA LEU A 8 -12.62 -17.24 -7.46
C LEU A 8 -11.40 -16.37 -7.17
N ILE A 9 -11.40 -15.10 -7.63
CA ILE A 9 -10.33 -14.13 -7.31
C ILE A 9 -10.29 -13.87 -5.81
N SER A 10 -11.46 -13.67 -5.16
CA SER A 10 -11.52 -13.45 -3.71
C SER A 10 -10.97 -14.64 -2.93
N MET A 11 -11.35 -15.86 -3.31
CA MET A 11 -10.84 -17.09 -2.70
C MET A 11 -9.33 -17.23 -2.91
N ALA A 12 -8.84 -17.02 -4.13
CA ALA A 12 -7.42 -17.09 -4.44
C ALA A 12 -6.60 -16.06 -3.65
N ALA A 13 -7.10 -14.83 -3.55
CA ALA A 13 -6.47 -13.76 -2.77
C ALA A 13 -6.33 -14.14 -1.29
N PHE A 14 -7.40 -14.64 -0.68
CA PHE A 14 -7.38 -15.12 0.70
C PHE A 14 -6.43 -16.30 0.88
N LEU A 15 -6.53 -17.32 0.02
CA LEU A 15 -5.70 -18.52 0.11
C LEU A 15 -4.21 -18.21 -0.05
N VAL A 16 -3.83 -17.35 -0.98
CA VAL A 16 -2.41 -16.95 -1.17
C VAL A 16 -1.87 -16.31 0.10
N ALA A 17 -2.59 -15.35 0.71
CA ALA A 17 -2.14 -14.71 1.94
C ALA A 17 -2.01 -15.70 3.10
N VAL A 18 -3.02 -16.59 3.28
CA VAL A 18 -3.03 -17.60 4.34
C VAL A 18 -1.93 -18.65 4.15
N LEU A 19 -1.68 -19.09 2.91
CA LEU A 19 -0.61 -20.05 2.62
C LEU A 19 0.79 -19.47 2.91
N ILE A 20 1.03 -18.22 2.51
CA ILE A 20 2.31 -17.55 2.81
C ILE A 20 2.46 -17.35 4.33
N ALA A 21 1.39 -16.89 5.01
CA ALA A 21 1.40 -16.72 6.45
C ALA A 21 1.64 -18.05 7.18
N GLY A 22 0.97 -19.13 6.78
CA GLY A 22 1.16 -20.47 7.32
C GLY A 22 2.57 -21.02 7.09
N ALA A 23 3.16 -20.74 5.92
CA ALA A 23 4.53 -21.14 5.60
C ALA A 23 5.60 -20.48 6.52
N THR A 24 5.27 -19.37 7.19
CA THR A 24 6.18 -18.76 8.18
C THR A 24 6.41 -19.62 9.42
N GLY A 25 5.51 -20.57 9.71
CA GLY A 25 5.54 -21.38 10.92
C GLY A 25 5.19 -20.61 12.20
N ILE A 26 4.73 -19.36 12.09
CA ILE A 26 4.39 -18.49 13.23
C ILE A 26 2.87 -18.31 13.30
N ASP A 27 2.22 -18.93 14.28
CA ASP A 27 0.75 -18.86 14.44
C ASP A 27 0.21 -17.43 14.57
N LEU A 28 0.97 -16.53 15.17
CA LEU A 28 0.58 -15.14 15.31
C LEU A 28 0.45 -14.47 13.92
N VAL A 29 1.35 -14.74 12.98
CA VAL A 29 1.28 -14.19 11.62
C VAL A 29 0.02 -14.67 10.90
N LEU A 30 -0.31 -15.95 11.03
CA LEU A 30 -1.54 -16.48 10.45
C LEU A 30 -2.80 -15.82 11.03
N ARG A 31 -2.86 -15.68 12.36
CA ARG A 31 -3.99 -15.01 13.04
C ARG A 31 -4.15 -13.56 12.60
N VAL A 32 -3.04 -12.84 12.46
CA VAL A 32 -3.04 -11.43 12.05
C VAL A 32 -3.49 -11.25 10.61
N VAL A 33 -3.07 -12.15 9.72
CA VAL A 33 -3.53 -12.15 8.32
C VAL A 33 -5.04 -12.42 8.25
N ILE A 34 -5.53 -13.41 8.98
CA ILE A 34 -6.99 -13.68 9.05
C ILE A 34 -7.73 -12.44 9.58
N LEU A 35 -7.21 -11.79 10.63
CA LEU A 35 -7.78 -10.55 11.19
C LEU A 35 -7.89 -9.45 10.12
N ALA A 36 -6.87 -9.27 9.26
CA ALA A 36 -6.92 -8.30 8.18
C ALA A 36 -8.13 -8.53 7.25
N PHE A 37 -8.37 -9.78 6.84
CA PHE A 37 -9.53 -10.09 5.99
C PHE A 37 -10.86 -9.94 6.73
N VAL A 38 -10.94 -10.37 7.99
CA VAL A 38 -12.16 -10.23 8.80
C VAL A 38 -12.57 -8.77 8.95
N ILE A 39 -11.62 -7.86 9.22
CA ILE A 39 -11.90 -6.41 9.28
C ILE A 39 -12.50 -5.94 7.95
N GLN A 40 -11.93 -6.33 6.82
CA GLN A 40 -12.40 -5.93 5.50
C GLN A 40 -13.79 -6.48 5.19
N TRP A 41 -14.05 -7.74 5.53
CA TRP A 41 -15.35 -8.36 5.29
C TRP A 41 -16.47 -7.80 6.18
N ILE A 42 -16.14 -7.47 7.43
CA ILE A 42 -17.09 -6.76 8.32
C ILE A 42 -17.40 -5.37 7.77
N ALA A 43 -16.39 -4.61 7.34
CA ALA A 43 -16.57 -3.27 6.79
C ALA A 43 -17.28 -3.28 5.43
N PHE A 44 -17.14 -4.35 4.63
CA PHE A 44 -17.90 -4.53 3.40
C PHE A 44 -19.41 -4.52 3.63
N LEU A 45 -19.91 -5.09 4.72
CA LEU A 45 -21.36 -5.21 4.96
C LEU A 45 -22.06 -3.86 4.96
N PRO A 46 -21.71 -2.88 5.83
CA PRO A 46 -22.32 -1.55 5.79
C PRO A 46 -21.98 -0.81 4.48
N ALA A 47 -20.78 -0.98 3.91
CA ALA A 47 -20.42 -0.36 2.65
C ALA A 47 -21.36 -0.79 1.52
N TYR A 48 -21.68 -2.08 1.45
CA TYR A 48 -22.60 -2.62 0.45
C TYR A 48 -24.05 -2.20 0.70
N ILE A 49 -24.52 -2.25 1.95
CA ILE A 49 -25.90 -1.84 2.32
C ILE A 49 -26.14 -0.37 1.97
N PHE A 50 -25.20 0.51 2.34
CA PHE A 50 -25.31 1.95 2.09
C PHE A 50 -24.75 2.40 0.75
N GLN A 51 -24.29 1.46 -0.11
CA GLN A 51 -23.72 1.73 -1.44
C GLN A 51 -22.62 2.83 -1.40
N THR A 52 -21.73 2.76 -0.41
CA THR A 52 -20.70 3.78 -0.18
C THR A 52 -19.28 3.18 -0.16
N GLU A 53 -18.34 3.93 -0.71
CA GLU A 53 -16.89 3.64 -0.65
C GLU A 53 -16.11 4.64 0.21
N LYS A 54 -16.79 5.62 0.81
CA LYS A 54 -16.16 6.79 1.45
C LYS A 54 -15.16 6.40 2.56
N PHE A 55 -15.37 5.27 3.21
CA PHE A 55 -14.48 4.79 4.27
C PHE A 55 -13.58 3.61 3.82
N TYR A 56 -13.54 3.28 2.53
CA TYR A 56 -12.72 2.19 2.01
C TYR A 56 -11.23 2.37 2.33
N ASP A 57 -10.63 3.49 1.93
CA ASP A 57 -9.23 3.79 2.17
C ASP A 57 -8.92 3.95 3.67
N LEU A 58 -9.85 4.56 4.43
CA LEU A 58 -9.72 4.68 5.89
C LEU A 58 -9.70 3.31 6.57
N THR A 59 -10.56 2.38 6.15
CA THR A 59 -10.58 1.01 6.67
C THR A 59 -9.28 0.28 6.35
N GLY A 60 -8.71 0.47 5.16
CA GLY A 60 -7.39 -0.05 4.82
C GLY A 60 -6.32 0.40 5.81
N SER A 61 -6.27 1.69 6.10
CA SER A 61 -5.34 2.26 7.08
C SER A 61 -5.57 1.73 8.50
N LEU A 62 -6.83 1.67 8.95
CA LEU A 62 -7.18 1.09 10.25
C LEU A 62 -6.79 -0.39 10.32
N THR A 63 -6.89 -1.13 9.22
CA THR A 63 -6.46 -2.53 9.16
C THR A 63 -4.95 -2.64 9.33
N TYR A 64 -4.14 -1.79 8.66
CA TYR A 64 -2.69 -1.73 8.90
C TYR A 64 -2.36 -1.48 10.37
N LEU A 65 -3.01 -0.49 10.99
CA LEU A 65 -2.83 -0.21 12.41
C LEU A 65 -3.19 -1.41 13.29
N SER A 66 -4.34 -2.02 13.04
CA SER A 66 -4.81 -3.17 13.81
C SER A 66 -3.84 -4.34 13.74
N VAL A 67 -3.38 -4.71 12.54
CA VAL A 67 -2.52 -5.89 12.38
C VAL A 67 -1.11 -5.66 12.94
N ILE A 68 -0.54 -4.45 12.75
CA ILE A 68 0.84 -4.20 13.20
C ILE A 68 0.92 -4.05 14.72
N TRP A 69 -0.04 -3.36 15.34
CA TRP A 69 -0.08 -3.22 16.79
C TRP A 69 -0.47 -4.53 17.48
N TYR A 70 -1.40 -5.30 16.90
CA TYR A 70 -1.73 -6.61 17.44
C TYR A 70 -0.52 -7.56 17.37
N SER A 71 0.26 -7.56 16.29
CA SER A 71 1.51 -8.32 16.21
C SER A 71 2.51 -7.92 17.29
N LEU A 72 2.71 -6.62 17.51
CA LEU A 72 3.64 -6.12 18.52
C LEU A 72 3.21 -6.56 19.93
N ILE A 73 1.95 -6.29 20.30
CA ILE A 73 1.44 -6.55 21.66
C ILE A 73 1.36 -8.04 21.98
N SER A 74 1.06 -8.86 20.95
CA SER A 74 0.90 -10.32 21.12
C SER A 74 2.20 -11.10 20.88
N SER A 75 3.29 -10.43 20.50
CA SER A 75 4.58 -11.11 20.38
C SER A 75 5.09 -11.55 21.77
N SER A 76 5.70 -12.72 21.83
CA SER A 76 6.19 -13.34 23.08
C SER A 76 7.18 -12.46 23.85
N ASN A 77 7.88 -11.58 23.13
CA ASN A 77 8.93 -10.72 23.69
C ASN A 77 8.46 -9.33 24.12
N TYR A 78 7.20 -8.96 23.88
CA TYR A 78 6.73 -7.60 24.17
C TYR A 78 6.90 -7.18 25.62
N PHE A 79 6.50 -8.05 26.55
CA PHE A 79 6.56 -7.77 28.00
C PHE A 79 7.91 -8.16 28.65
N ALA A 80 8.68 -9.05 28.04
CA ALA A 80 9.94 -9.52 28.60
C ALA A 80 11.15 -8.67 28.20
N ASN A 81 11.20 -8.21 26.95
CA ASN A 81 12.28 -7.41 26.41
C ASN A 81 11.75 -6.43 25.37
N LEU A 82 11.65 -5.16 25.73
CA LEU A 82 11.17 -4.10 24.86
C LEU A 82 12.13 -3.96 23.64
N ASN A 83 11.78 -4.60 22.52
CA ASN A 83 12.59 -4.52 21.31
C ASN A 83 12.36 -3.19 20.58
N ILE A 84 13.32 -2.25 20.71
CA ILE A 84 13.24 -0.92 20.11
C ILE A 84 13.11 -1.00 18.58
N ALA A 85 13.73 -1.98 17.92
CA ALA A 85 13.61 -2.14 16.47
C ALA A 85 12.20 -2.56 16.04
N ASN A 86 11.53 -3.45 16.81
CA ASN A 86 10.12 -3.78 16.60
C ASN A 86 9.24 -2.53 16.72
N ILE A 87 9.42 -1.75 17.79
CA ILE A 87 8.67 -0.51 18.02
C ILE A 87 8.90 0.48 16.90
N THR A 88 10.15 0.62 16.43
CA THR A 88 10.48 1.53 15.33
C THR A 88 9.71 1.17 14.07
N ILE A 89 9.71 -0.08 13.62
CA ILE A 89 8.96 -0.49 12.42
C ILE A 89 7.45 -0.25 12.60
N VAL A 90 6.90 -0.58 13.77
CA VAL A 90 5.48 -0.35 14.08
C VAL A 90 5.14 1.13 13.99
N LEU A 91 5.98 2.02 14.54
CA LEU A 91 5.76 3.47 14.47
C LEU A 91 5.90 4.00 13.04
N LEU A 92 6.85 3.50 12.25
CA LEU A 92 7.02 3.88 10.85
C LEU A 92 5.80 3.51 10.00
N ILE A 93 5.31 2.27 10.13
CA ILE A 93 4.10 1.82 9.43
C ILE A 93 2.88 2.59 9.94
N THR A 94 2.79 2.87 11.24
CA THR A 94 1.73 3.69 11.83
C THR A 94 1.72 5.10 11.23
N LEU A 95 2.87 5.75 11.15
CA LEU A 95 3.02 7.09 10.58
C LEU A 95 2.57 7.11 9.11
N TRP A 96 3.03 6.14 8.33
CA TRP A 96 2.64 6.01 6.92
C TRP A 96 1.13 5.77 6.77
N ALA A 97 0.56 4.80 7.51
CA ALA A 97 -0.86 4.46 7.42
C ALA A 97 -1.78 5.62 7.85
N LEU A 98 -1.45 6.32 8.93
CA LEU A 98 -2.19 7.49 9.38
C LEU A 98 -2.12 8.63 8.35
N ARG A 99 -0.94 8.89 7.80
CA ARG A 99 -0.76 9.94 6.78
C ARG A 99 -1.52 9.60 5.50
N LEU A 100 -1.36 8.39 4.97
CA LEU A 100 -2.01 7.99 3.73
C LEU A 100 -3.54 7.94 3.90
N GLY A 101 -4.01 7.30 4.96
CA GLY A 101 -5.44 7.19 5.23
C GLY A 101 -6.12 8.52 5.43
N SER A 102 -5.53 9.44 6.20
CA SER A 102 -6.08 10.78 6.38
C SER A 102 -6.08 11.58 5.07
N PHE A 103 -5.01 11.48 4.28
CA PHE A 103 -4.92 12.14 2.97
C PHE A 103 -6.01 11.64 2.00
N LEU A 104 -6.17 10.33 1.88
CA LEU A 104 -7.17 9.73 0.99
C LEU A 104 -8.60 10.00 1.47
N PHE A 105 -8.85 9.93 2.78
CA PHE A 105 -10.15 10.24 3.37
C PHE A 105 -10.55 11.70 3.15
N MET A 106 -9.64 12.66 3.38
CA MET A 106 -9.90 14.07 3.11
C MET A 106 -10.14 14.32 1.61
N ARG A 107 -9.40 13.63 0.74
CA ARG A 107 -9.59 13.72 -0.72
C ARG A 107 -10.98 13.25 -1.12
N ILE A 108 -11.42 12.06 -0.67
CA ILE A 108 -12.75 11.54 -1.03
C ILE A 108 -13.88 12.42 -0.48
N HIS A 109 -13.65 13.02 0.69
CA HIS A 109 -14.64 13.95 1.29
C HIS A 109 -14.78 15.23 0.46
N LYS A 110 -13.66 15.74 -0.10
CA LYS A 110 -13.65 16.89 -1.00
C LYS A 110 -14.23 16.56 -2.38
N ASP A 111 -13.87 15.42 -2.96
CA ASP A 111 -14.28 15.00 -4.30
C ASP A 111 -15.70 14.41 -4.32
N GLY A 112 -16.25 14.06 -3.14
CA GLY A 112 -17.60 13.51 -2.94
C GLY A 112 -17.72 12.01 -3.16
N GLU A 113 -16.98 11.45 -4.13
CA GLU A 113 -16.97 10.02 -4.47
C GLU A 113 -15.67 9.61 -5.18
N ASP A 114 -15.34 8.34 -5.15
CA ASP A 114 -14.36 7.74 -6.07
C ASP A 114 -15.11 7.16 -7.29
N LYS A 115 -14.92 7.80 -8.44
CA LYS A 115 -15.59 7.41 -9.70
C LYS A 115 -15.37 5.95 -10.10
N ARG A 116 -14.28 5.32 -9.66
CA ARG A 116 -14.00 3.90 -9.91
C ARG A 116 -15.08 2.99 -9.30
N PHE A 117 -15.60 3.40 -8.15
CA PHE A 117 -16.59 2.61 -7.42
C PHE A 117 -18.02 2.71 -7.97
N ARG A 118 -18.31 3.62 -8.91
CA ARG A 118 -19.63 3.71 -9.54
C ARG A 118 -20.09 2.40 -10.19
N THR A 119 -19.14 1.69 -10.81
CA THR A 119 -19.42 0.41 -11.49
C THR A 119 -19.16 -0.81 -10.60
N ILE A 120 -18.45 -0.64 -9.48
CA ILE A 120 -18.08 -1.71 -8.55
C ILE A 120 -19.19 -1.96 -7.52
N LYS A 121 -19.69 -0.90 -6.87
CA LYS A 121 -20.68 -0.97 -5.78
C LYS A 121 -21.97 -1.73 -6.11
N PRO A 122 -22.58 -1.56 -7.31
CA PRO A 122 -23.83 -2.25 -7.63
C PRO A 122 -23.71 -3.78 -7.68
N SER A 123 -22.50 -4.33 -7.90
CA SER A 123 -22.26 -5.76 -7.93
C SER A 123 -21.71 -6.25 -6.59
N ALA A 124 -22.53 -6.97 -5.82
CA ALA A 124 -22.11 -7.52 -4.52
C ALA A 124 -20.79 -8.32 -4.61
N THR A 125 -20.65 -9.19 -5.61
CA THR A 125 -19.44 -10.02 -5.76
C THR A 125 -18.23 -9.21 -6.18
N GLN A 126 -18.39 -8.18 -7.02
CA GLN A 126 -17.28 -7.32 -7.42
C GLN A 126 -16.85 -6.43 -6.25
N PHE A 127 -17.79 -5.88 -5.51
CA PHE A 127 -17.49 -5.03 -4.36
C PHE A 127 -16.87 -5.85 -3.23
N PHE A 128 -17.38 -7.05 -2.93
CA PHE A 128 -16.76 -7.99 -2.00
C PHE A 128 -15.31 -8.36 -2.39
N MET A 129 -15.10 -8.65 -3.68
CA MET A 129 -13.75 -8.90 -4.20
C MET A 129 -12.82 -7.70 -3.96
N THR A 130 -13.30 -6.48 -4.16
CA THR A 130 -12.50 -5.27 -3.95
C THR A 130 -12.06 -5.13 -2.49
N TRP A 131 -12.96 -5.39 -1.53
CA TRP A 131 -12.63 -5.41 -0.10
C TRP A 131 -11.68 -6.54 0.25
N THR A 132 -11.87 -7.73 -0.32
CA THR A 132 -10.96 -8.87 -0.12
C THR A 132 -9.56 -8.57 -0.66
N LEU A 133 -9.45 -7.93 -1.83
CA LEU A 133 -8.17 -7.50 -2.39
C LEU A 133 -7.47 -6.44 -1.51
N GLN A 134 -8.20 -5.60 -0.79
CA GLN A 134 -7.60 -4.70 0.21
C GLN A 134 -7.03 -5.48 1.39
N GLY A 135 -7.71 -6.53 1.86
CA GLY A 135 -7.16 -7.45 2.87
C GLY A 135 -5.87 -8.13 2.41
N LEU A 136 -5.83 -8.58 1.15
CA LEU A 136 -4.62 -9.10 0.53
C LEU A 136 -3.50 -8.05 0.50
N TRP A 137 -3.81 -6.82 0.09
CA TRP A 137 -2.85 -5.72 0.04
C TRP A 137 -2.24 -5.47 1.41
N VAL A 138 -3.05 -5.24 2.44
CA VAL A 138 -2.57 -5.04 3.81
C VAL A 138 -1.68 -6.21 4.25
N SER A 139 -2.15 -7.45 4.03
CA SER A 139 -1.42 -8.65 4.44
C SER A 139 -0.06 -8.77 3.75
N LEU A 140 -0.01 -8.71 2.42
CA LEU A 140 1.23 -8.95 1.67
C LEU A 140 2.23 -7.80 1.80
N CYS A 141 1.80 -6.53 1.79
CA CYS A 141 2.72 -5.41 1.97
C CYS A 141 3.39 -5.42 3.35
N SER A 142 2.65 -5.79 4.41
CA SER A 142 3.19 -5.83 5.77
C SER A 142 3.79 -7.19 6.18
N MET A 143 3.69 -8.23 5.35
CA MET A 143 3.98 -9.62 5.72
C MET A 143 5.39 -9.81 6.31
N CYS A 144 6.43 -9.20 5.73
CA CYS A 144 7.79 -9.32 6.25
C CYS A 144 7.94 -8.65 7.63
N ALA A 145 7.31 -7.50 7.85
CA ALA A 145 7.30 -6.82 9.15
C ALA A 145 6.54 -7.65 10.19
N LEU A 146 5.33 -8.14 9.85
CA LEU A 146 4.52 -8.99 10.72
C LEU A 146 5.30 -10.23 11.15
N THR A 147 6.00 -10.89 10.22
CA THR A 147 6.80 -12.08 10.48
C THR A 147 7.99 -11.76 11.38
N ALA A 148 8.75 -10.70 11.07
CA ALA A 148 9.92 -10.34 11.85
C ALA A 148 9.59 -9.88 13.28
N ILE A 149 8.51 -9.10 13.46
CA ILE A 149 8.02 -8.68 14.79
C ILE A 149 7.54 -9.88 15.61
N SER A 150 6.88 -10.85 14.96
CA SER A 150 6.30 -12.03 15.61
C SER A 150 7.31 -13.16 15.83
N SER A 151 8.53 -13.05 15.33
CA SER A 151 9.60 -14.05 15.55
C SER A 151 10.11 -14.00 17.00
N ASP A 152 10.62 -15.11 17.51
CA ASP A 152 11.11 -15.21 18.88
C ASP A 152 12.25 -14.22 19.22
N SER A 153 13.11 -13.92 18.25
CA SER A 153 14.19 -12.94 18.42
C SER A 153 13.75 -11.50 18.20
N GLY A 154 12.61 -11.29 17.57
CA GLY A 154 12.21 -9.97 17.07
C GLY A 154 13.15 -9.43 16.01
N ILE A 155 13.07 -8.15 15.73
CA ILE A 155 13.90 -7.47 14.71
C ILE A 155 15.29 -7.17 15.28
N VAL A 156 16.33 -7.51 14.49
CA VAL A 156 17.73 -7.28 14.84
C VAL A 156 18.18 -5.91 14.30
N ALA A 157 18.55 -4.99 15.21
CA ALA A 157 19.07 -3.67 14.86
C ALA A 157 20.54 -3.76 14.39
N ASN A 158 20.78 -4.15 13.16
CA ASN A 158 22.09 -4.25 12.52
C ASN A 158 22.23 -3.27 11.33
N ALA A 159 23.29 -3.39 10.55
CA ALA A 159 23.53 -2.52 9.39
C ALA A 159 22.37 -2.53 8.37
N LEU A 160 21.73 -3.68 8.13
CA LEU A 160 20.58 -3.79 7.23
C LEU A 160 19.36 -3.05 7.80
N PHE A 161 19.14 -3.10 9.13
CA PHE A 161 18.08 -2.34 9.75
C PHE A 161 18.24 -0.84 9.50
N TYR A 162 19.43 -0.28 9.71
CA TYR A 162 19.66 1.16 9.49
C TYR A 162 19.64 1.53 8.00
N LEU A 163 20.11 0.66 7.10
CA LEU A 163 19.95 0.85 5.66
C LEU A 163 18.44 0.90 5.27
N GLY A 164 17.67 -0.06 5.76
CA GLY A 164 16.22 -0.12 5.52
C GLY A 164 15.49 1.10 6.08
N LEU A 165 15.89 1.59 7.27
CA LEU A 165 15.37 2.81 7.85
C LEU A 165 15.64 4.03 6.96
N GLY A 166 16.86 4.15 6.41
CA GLY A 166 17.21 5.19 5.44
C GLY A 166 16.35 5.13 4.18
N LEU A 167 16.12 3.93 3.63
CA LEU A 167 15.23 3.71 2.49
C LEU A 167 13.80 4.10 2.83
N PHE A 168 13.30 3.73 4.02
CA PHE A 168 11.96 4.14 4.45
C PHE A 168 11.80 5.65 4.50
N ILE A 169 12.73 6.36 5.16
CA ILE A 169 12.70 7.82 5.30
C ILE A 169 12.73 8.48 3.92
N PHE A 170 13.61 8.03 3.03
CA PHE A 170 13.71 8.55 1.67
C PHE A 170 12.43 8.30 0.87
N GLY A 171 11.90 7.05 0.88
CA GLY A 171 10.68 6.68 0.16
C GLY A 171 9.46 7.44 0.67
N PHE A 172 9.27 7.49 1.98
CA PHE A 172 8.17 8.21 2.63
C PHE A 172 8.24 9.73 2.36
N GLY A 173 9.44 10.31 2.46
CA GLY A 173 9.65 11.73 2.12
C GLY A 173 9.30 12.03 0.66
N THR A 174 9.74 11.17 -0.26
CA THR A 174 9.43 11.29 -1.69
C THR A 174 7.92 11.22 -1.94
N GLU A 175 7.22 10.26 -1.36
CA GLU A 175 5.76 10.11 -1.47
C GLU A 175 5.03 11.36 -0.95
N VAL A 176 5.38 11.82 0.25
CA VAL A 176 4.75 13.00 0.88
C VAL A 176 4.96 14.26 0.04
N ILE A 177 6.19 14.48 -0.45
CA ILE A 177 6.52 15.66 -1.25
C ILE A 177 5.77 15.61 -2.59
N ALA A 178 5.77 14.46 -3.26
CA ALA A 178 5.07 14.28 -4.53
C ALA A 178 3.56 14.55 -4.41
N ASP A 179 2.92 13.99 -3.38
CA ASP A 179 1.48 14.21 -3.14
C ASP A 179 1.17 15.67 -2.80
N LYS A 180 2.02 16.34 -2.01
CA LYS A 180 1.88 17.78 -1.71
C LYS A 180 2.01 18.62 -2.98
N GLN A 181 3.00 18.35 -3.83
CA GLN A 181 3.19 19.05 -5.11
C GLN A 181 1.97 18.89 -6.00
N LYS A 182 1.45 17.67 -6.13
CA LYS A 182 0.24 17.38 -6.94
C LYS A 182 -1.00 18.06 -6.39
N THR A 183 -1.15 18.07 -5.07
CA THR A 183 -2.29 18.72 -4.41
C THR A 183 -2.22 20.24 -4.61
N ALA A 184 -1.06 20.86 -4.42
CA ALA A 184 -0.84 22.28 -4.65
C ALA A 184 -1.09 22.68 -6.12
N PHE A 185 -0.59 21.89 -7.07
CA PHE A 185 -0.82 22.10 -8.49
C PHE A 185 -2.32 22.08 -8.84
N ARG A 186 -3.07 21.10 -8.30
CA ARG A 186 -4.51 20.95 -8.56
C ARG A 186 -5.39 21.95 -7.82
N SER A 187 -4.87 22.61 -6.78
CA SER A 187 -5.61 23.65 -6.06
C SER A 187 -5.74 24.95 -6.84
N ILE A 188 -4.91 25.15 -7.86
CA ILE A 188 -4.93 26.31 -8.76
C ILE A 188 -5.97 26.06 -9.86
N PRO A 189 -7.04 26.89 -9.98
CA PRO A 189 -8.13 26.66 -10.93
C PRO A 189 -7.65 26.54 -12.40
N GLU A 190 -6.64 27.32 -12.79
CA GLU A 190 -6.06 27.35 -14.15
C GLU A 190 -5.33 26.04 -14.52
N ASN A 191 -5.04 25.19 -13.52
CA ASN A 191 -4.37 23.90 -13.71
C ASN A 191 -5.36 22.72 -13.79
N ARG A 192 -6.67 22.96 -13.70
CA ARG A 192 -7.70 21.91 -13.64
C ARG A 192 -7.61 20.92 -14.82
N ASP A 193 -7.27 21.42 -16.01
CA ASP A 193 -7.17 20.62 -17.22
C ASP A 193 -5.72 20.37 -17.68
N LYS A 194 -4.76 20.72 -16.85
CA LYS A 194 -3.34 20.51 -17.12
C LYS A 194 -2.79 19.29 -16.38
N PHE A 195 -1.66 18.80 -16.85
CA PHE A 195 -0.85 17.78 -16.18
C PHE A 195 0.36 18.44 -15.51
N ILE A 196 0.79 17.89 -14.38
CA ILE A 196 1.92 18.43 -13.62
C ILE A 196 3.24 17.97 -14.21
N THR A 197 4.18 18.93 -14.42
CA THR A 197 5.51 18.69 -14.98
C THR A 197 6.62 19.35 -14.15
N THR A 198 6.33 19.74 -12.91
CA THR A 198 7.26 20.48 -12.04
C THR A 198 7.67 19.67 -10.80
N GLY A 199 8.78 20.02 -10.18
CA GLY A 199 9.29 19.35 -8.98
C GLY A 199 9.66 17.89 -9.24
N LEU A 200 9.21 16.96 -8.40
CA LEU A 200 9.44 15.54 -8.58
C LEU A 200 8.74 14.97 -9.81
N TRP A 201 7.63 15.59 -10.23
CA TRP A 201 6.88 15.20 -11.42
C TRP A 201 7.58 15.54 -12.73
N ALA A 202 8.56 16.44 -12.72
CA ALA A 202 9.46 16.65 -13.86
C ALA A 202 10.46 15.49 -14.05
N LYS A 203 10.70 14.73 -12.98
CA LYS A 203 11.77 13.70 -12.92
C LYS A 203 11.24 12.28 -12.92
N SER A 204 9.95 12.10 -12.64
CA SER A 204 9.21 10.84 -12.68
C SER A 204 7.73 11.15 -12.90
N ARG A 205 7.03 10.32 -13.67
CA ARG A 205 5.59 10.49 -13.91
C ARG A 205 4.75 10.00 -12.74
N HIS A 206 5.31 9.14 -11.86
CA HIS A 206 4.66 8.61 -10.66
C HIS A 206 5.62 8.58 -9.46
N PRO A 207 6.14 9.76 -9.04
CA PRO A 207 7.14 9.82 -7.97
C PRO A 207 6.61 9.38 -6.61
N ASN A 208 5.31 9.53 -6.35
CA ASN A 208 4.66 9.03 -5.14
C ASN A 208 4.66 7.48 -5.09
N PHE A 209 4.37 6.80 -6.19
CA PHE A 209 4.44 5.33 -6.24
C PHE A 209 5.87 4.82 -6.14
N PHE A 210 6.84 5.52 -6.74
CA PHE A 210 8.24 5.24 -6.51
C PHE A 210 8.59 5.32 -5.01
N GLY A 211 8.15 6.39 -4.34
CA GLY A 211 8.35 6.56 -2.90
C GLY A 211 7.74 5.42 -2.09
N GLU A 212 6.51 5.01 -2.40
CA GLU A 212 5.83 3.91 -1.73
C GLU A 212 6.54 2.55 -1.94
N ILE A 213 7.01 2.25 -3.15
CA ILE A 213 7.78 1.03 -3.41
C ILE A 213 9.09 1.03 -2.61
N VAL A 214 9.79 2.16 -2.56
CA VAL A 214 11.06 2.29 -1.82
C VAL A 214 10.84 2.16 -0.32
N LEU A 215 9.80 2.75 0.26
CA LEU A 215 9.56 2.62 1.70
C LEU A 215 9.21 1.17 2.10
N TRP A 216 8.40 0.44 1.32
CA TRP A 216 8.11 -0.97 1.58
C TRP A 216 9.34 -1.86 1.36
N THR A 217 10.21 -1.51 0.41
CA THR A 217 11.54 -2.13 0.29
C THR A 217 12.37 -1.89 1.55
N GLY A 218 12.34 -0.68 2.10
CA GLY A 218 12.97 -0.33 3.36
C GLY A 218 12.48 -1.20 4.53
N ILE A 219 11.15 -1.40 4.65
CA ILE A 219 10.56 -2.31 5.65
C ILE A 219 11.07 -3.75 5.47
N ALA A 220 11.13 -4.25 4.24
CA ALA A 220 11.64 -5.59 3.96
C ALA A 220 13.13 -5.75 4.32
N VAL A 221 13.95 -4.74 4.03
CA VAL A 221 15.38 -4.71 4.37
C VAL A 221 15.58 -4.66 5.90
N MET A 222 14.79 -3.86 6.63
CA MET A 222 14.81 -3.84 8.10
C MET A 222 14.46 -5.20 8.71
N SER A 223 13.55 -5.94 8.09
CA SER A 223 13.06 -7.24 8.57
C SER A 223 13.99 -8.40 8.22
N PHE A 224 14.83 -8.25 7.19
CA PHE A 224 15.55 -9.33 6.51
C PHE A 224 16.34 -10.23 7.46
N SER A 225 17.12 -9.64 8.39
CA SER A 225 18.02 -10.39 9.29
C SER A 225 17.28 -11.22 10.36
N SER A 226 15.98 -11.01 10.50
CA SER A 226 15.16 -11.72 11.48
C SER A 226 14.35 -12.87 10.86
N LEU A 227 14.44 -13.03 9.54
CA LEU A 227 13.74 -14.08 8.81
C LEU A 227 14.61 -15.33 8.67
N THR A 228 13.97 -16.51 8.75
CA THR A 228 14.66 -17.81 8.62
C THR A 228 13.83 -18.77 7.75
N GLY A 229 14.49 -19.68 7.04
CA GLY A 229 13.84 -20.74 6.27
C GLY A 229 12.74 -20.22 5.32
N LEU A 230 11.54 -20.75 5.43
CA LEU A 230 10.41 -20.34 4.57
C LEU A 230 9.88 -18.92 4.87
N GLN A 231 10.30 -18.29 5.97
CA GLN A 231 9.94 -16.90 6.27
C GLN A 231 10.45 -15.92 5.20
N TYR A 232 11.51 -16.26 4.45
CA TYR A 232 11.98 -15.46 3.32
C TYR A 232 10.94 -15.33 2.18
N LEU A 233 9.90 -16.17 2.13
CA LEU A 233 8.76 -15.98 1.22
C LEU A 233 8.03 -14.66 1.48
N THR A 234 8.10 -14.13 2.70
CA THR A 234 7.46 -12.86 3.07
C THR A 234 8.13 -11.64 2.44
N LEU A 235 9.35 -11.77 1.90
CA LEU A 235 10.00 -10.76 1.08
C LEU A 235 9.30 -10.53 -0.27
N ILE A 236 8.22 -11.25 -0.55
CA ILE A 236 7.27 -10.90 -1.61
C ILE A 236 6.69 -9.48 -1.43
N SER A 237 6.72 -8.92 -0.20
CA SER A 237 6.13 -7.62 0.15
C SER A 237 6.49 -6.49 -0.82
N PRO A 238 7.75 -6.08 -1.04
CA PRO A 238 8.08 -5.02 -1.99
C PRO A 238 7.78 -5.40 -3.45
N VAL A 239 7.90 -6.68 -3.82
CA VAL A 239 7.56 -7.17 -5.15
C VAL A 239 6.05 -7.03 -5.39
N PHE A 240 5.25 -7.43 -4.41
CA PHE A 240 3.79 -7.30 -4.48
C PHE A 240 3.37 -5.82 -4.55
N THR A 241 3.98 -4.94 -3.74
CA THR A 241 3.73 -3.50 -3.79
C THR A 241 4.01 -2.95 -5.19
N TYR A 242 5.15 -3.33 -5.78
CA TYR A 242 5.49 -2.93 -7.16
C TYR A 242 4.44 -3.43 -8.16
N LEU A 243 4.10 -4.72 -8.14
CA LEU A 243 3.13 -5.31 -9.07
C LEU A 243 1.74 -4.66 -8.92
N LEU A 244 1.31 -4.43 -7.68
CA LEU A 244 0.03 -3.78 -7.39
C LEU A 244 -0.02 -2.37 -7.96
N LEU A 245 0.97 -1.54 -7.66
CA LEU A 245 1.00 -0.13 -8.05
C LEU A 245 1.24 0.07 -9.55
N VAL A 246 2.02 -0.81 -10.18
CA VAL A 246 2.34 -0.66 -11.60
C VAL A 246 1.29 -1.27 -12.50
N TYR A 247 0.85 -2.50 -12.20
CA TYR A 247 0.03 -3.29 -13.13
C TYR A 247 -1.44 -3.40 -12.76
N VAL A 248 -1.80 -3.31 -11.47
CA VAL A 248 -3.17 -3.59 -11.02
C VAL A 248 -3.98 -2.33 -10.77
N SER A 249 -3.50 -1.42 -9.93
CA SER A 249 -4.33 -0.31 -9.42
C SER A 249 -3.77 1.09 -9.62
N GLY A 250 -2.57 1.24 -10.14
CA GLY A 250 -1.86 2.53 -10.16
C GLY A 250 -1.49 3.00 -11.56
N VAL A 251 -0.20 2.88 -11.88
CA VAL A 251 0.43 3.45 -13.08
C VAL A 251 -0.36 3.18 -14.36
N ARG A 252 -0.61 1.90 -14.66
CA ARG A 252 -1.27 1.50 -15.91
C ARG A 252 -2.63 2.19 -16.11
N MET A 253 -3.41 2.29 -15.05
CA MET A 253 -4.73 2.89 -15.09
C MET A 253 -4.65 4.41 -15.22
N LEU A 254 -3.72 5.05 -14.51
CA LEU A 254 -3.52 6.50 -14.56
C LEU A 254 -2.92 6.95 -15.90
N GLU A 255 -1.96 6.20 -16.47
CA GLU A 255 -1.41 6.46 -17.80
C GLU A 255 -2.51 6.37 -18.87
N ALA A 256 -3.35 5.33 -18.83
CA ALA A 256 -4.45 5.19 -19.79
C ALA A 256 -5.48 6.34 -19.68
N GLN A 257 -5.75 6.84 -18.47
CA GLN A 257 -6.62 7.99 -18.27
C GLN A 257 -5.98 9.29 -18.78
N ALA A 258 -4.67 9.45 -18.55
CA ALA A 258 -3.91 10.59 -19.01
C ALA A 258 -3.81 10.61 -20.55
N ASP A 259 -3.52 9.46 -21.17
CA ASP A 259 -3.50 9.32 -22.63
C ASP A 259 -4.86 9.67 -23.26
N LYS A 260 -5.96 9.22 -22.65
CA LYS A 260 -7.31 9.58 -23.12
C LYS A 260 -7.59 11.08 -23.02
N LYS A 261 -7.01 11.77 -22.02
CA LYS A 261 -7.28 13.19 -21.77
C LYS A 261 -6.34 14.11 -22.54
N TRP A 262 -5.09 13.74 -22.70
CA TRP A 262 -4.02 14.61 -23.24
C TRP A 262 -3.22 13.97 -24.38
N GLY A 263 -3.64 12.81 -24.92
CA GLY A 263 -2.88 12.06 -25.93
C GLY A 263 -2.63 12.82 -27.24
N ASP A 264 -3.45 13.82 -27.56
CA ASP A 264 -3.29 14.67 -28.74
C ASP A 264 -2.50 15.96 -28.46
N ASN A 265 -2.03 16.17 -27.21
CA ASN A 265 -1.27 17.35 -26.81
C ASN A 265 0.24 17.10 -26.98
N GLU A 266 0.90 17.88 -27.81
CA GLU A 266 2.33 17.76 -28.12
C GLU A 266 3.23 17.90 -26.87
N GLU A 267 2.87 18.78 -25.92
CA GLU A 267 3.62 18.97 -24.68
C GLU A 267 3.51 17.73 -23.79
N TYR A 268 2.32 17.09 -23.75
CA TYR A 268 2.13 15.85 -23.00
C TYR A 268 2.89 14.69 -23.62
N ILE A 269 2.87 14.55 -24.94
CA ILE A 269 3.63 13.51 -25.66
C ILE A 269 5.13 13.67 -25.38
N LYS A 270 5.65 14.91 -25.48
CA LYS A 270 7.03 15.21 -25.13
C LYS A 270 7.35 14.86 -23.68
N TYR A 271 6.53 15.32 -22.72
CA TYR A 271 6.68 14.99 -21.30
C TYR A 271 6.71 13.48 -21.06
N LYS A 272 5.80 12.75 -21.70
CA LYS A 272 5.70 11.29 -21.57
C LYS A 272 6.93 10.57 -22.14
N THR A 273 7.52 11.08 -23.20
CA THR A 273 8.73 10.53 -23.84
C THR A 273 9.97 10.81 -22.99
N ASP A 274 10.09 12.02 -22.47
CA ASP A 274 11.30 12.49 -21.81
C ASP A 274 11.36 12.08 -20.32
N THR A 275 10.18 11.85 -19.69
CA THR A 275 10.10 11.60 -18.24
C THR A 275 9.88 10.12 -17.94
N PRO A 276 10.75 9.47 -17.16
CA PRO A 276 10.59 8.06 -16.74
C PRO A 276 9.29 7.81 -16.00
N VAL A 277 8.79 6.58 -16.09
CA VAL A 277 7.51 6.18 -15.44
C VAL A 277 7.60 6.22 -13.92
N LEU A 278 8.64 5.62 -13.34
CA LEU A 278 8.79 5.45 -11.90
C LEU A 278 10.11 6.00 -11.36
N ILE A 279 11.23 5.58 -11.94
CA ILE A 279 12.55 5.90 -11.39
C ILE A 279 12.79 7.39 -11.53
N ILE A 280 13.11 8.05 -10.41
CA ILE A 280 13.41 9.47 -10.41
C ILE A 280 14.75 9.71 -11.12
N ASN A 281 14.71 10.41 -12.23
CA ASN A 281 15.91 10.79 -12.98
C ASN A 281 16.46 12.14 -12.46
N TYR A 282 17.58 12.09 -11.73
CA TYR A 282 18.25 13.29 -11.21
C TYR A 282 19.14 14.02 -12.24
N LYS A 283 19.28 13.45 -13.44
CA LYS A 283 20.11 14.05 -14.52
C LYS A 283 19.34 15.04 -15.42
N ILE A 284 18.05 15.20 -15.18
CA ILE A 284 17.19 16.15 -15.90
C ILE A 284 17.01 17.42 -15.06
#